data_b5823740ddeb4b6e25cebf1013ff8f35
#
_entry.id   b5823740ddeb4b6e25cebf1013ff8f35
#
_cell.length_a   1.000
_cell.length_b   1.000
_cell.length_c   1.000
_cell.angle_alpha   90.00
_cell.angle_beta   90.00
_cell.angle_gamma   90.00
#
_symmetry.space_group_name_H-M   'P 1'
#
loop_
_entity.id
_entity.type
_entity.pdbx_description
1 polymer ?
#
loop_
_entity_poly.entity_id
_entity_poly.type
_entity_poly.pdbx_seq_one_letter_code
_entity_poly.pdbx_strand_id
1 'polypeptide(L)' 'MYALFEEAGKYVAGRILSQNDSSAQIELDSGKRVKAKSSHIVLQFDKP' A
#
# COMPACT_ATOMS: atom_id res chain seq x y z
N MET A 1 3.58 -8.47 4.47
CA MET A 1 2.21 -8.04 4.12
C MET A 1 2.26 -7.08 2.95
N TYR A 2 1.38 -7.28 2.00
CA TYR A 2 1.27 -6.45 0.80
C TYR A 2 -0.10 -5.79 0.78
N ALA A 3 -0.22 -4.72 0.03
CA ALA A 3 -1.48 -4.02 -0.11
C ALA A 3 -1.73 -3.65 -1.56
N LEU A 4 -3.00 -3.70 -1.95
CA LEU A 4 -3.49 -3.11 -3.19
C LEU A 4 -4.22 -1.84 -2.79
N PHE A 5 -3.81 -0.71 -3.34
CA PHE A 5 -4.39 0.58 -2.97
C PHE A 5 -4.58 1.45 -4.19
N GLU A 6 -5.47 2.42 -4.07
CA GLU A 6 -5.76 3.36 -5.16
C GLU A 6 -4.90 4.61 -5.01
N GLU A 7 -4.23 4.99 -6.10
CA GLU A 7 -3.44 6.21 -6.16
C GLU A 7 -3.65 6.87 -7.51
N ALA A 8 -4.08 8.13 -7.48
CA ALA A 8 -4.28 8.93 -8.70
C ALA A 8 -5.17 8.22 -9.72
N GLY A 9 -6.23 7.56 -9.25
CA GLY A 9 -7.16 6.85 -10.12
C GLY A 9 -6.68 5.51 -10.63
N LYS A 10 -5.57 5.01 -10.10
CA LYS A 10 -5.02 3.71 -10.49
C LYS A 10 -4.87 2.81 -9.28
N TYR A 11 -4.93 1.49 -9.52
CA TYR A 11 -4.65 0.52 -8.48
C TYR A 11 -3.17 0.15 -8.52
N VAL A 12 -2.52 0.21 -7.37
CA VAL A 12 -1.09 -0.04 -7.24
C VAL A 12 -0.89 -1.05 -6.13
N ALA A 13 0.02 -1.98 -6.33
CA ALA A 13 0.38 -2.96 -5.31
C ALA A 13 1.78 -2.66 -4.78
N GLY A 14 1.97 -2.88 -3.47
CA GLY A 14 3.26 -2.68 -2.86
C GLY A 14 3.36 -3.39 -1.53
N ARG A 15 4.58 -3.37 -0.98
CA ARG A 15 4.88 -4.00 0.30
C ARG A 15 4.65 -3.02 1.43
N ILE A 16 3.89 -3.43 2.44
CA ILE A 16 3.67 -2.60 3.62
C ILE A 16 4.92 -2.63 4.50
N LEU A 17 5.51 -1.46 4.71
CA LEU A 17 6.66 -1.30 5.59
C LEU A 17 6.23 -1.02 7.02
N SER A 18 5.19 -0.22 7.19
CA SER A 18 4.60 0.08 8.48
C SER A 18 3.19 0.58 8.25
N GLN A 19 2.33 0.44 9.25
CA GLN A 19 0.96 0.96 9.12
C GLN A 19 0.41 1.30 10.50
N ASN A 20 -0.56 2.21 10.49
CA ASN A 20 -1.35 2.55 11.67
C ASN A 20 -2.82 2.66 11.25
N ASP A 21 -3.67 3.16 12.14
CA ASP A 21 -5.11 3.20 11.89
C ASP A 21 -5.51 4.10 10.73
N SER A 22 -4.69 5.09 10.39
CA SER A 22 -5.05 6.09 9.39
C SER A 22 -4.29 5.95 8.09
N SER A 23 -3.12 5.32 8.08
CA SER A 23 -2.30 5.24 6.87
C SER A 23 -1.30 4.10 6.94
N ALA A 24 -0.72 3.79 5.79
CA ALA A 24 0.35 2.79 5.68
C ALA A 24 1.47 3.34 4.83
N GLN A 25 2.71 2.97 5.19
CA GLN A 25 3.86 3.29 4.36
C GLN A 25 4.17 2.06 3.51
N ILE A 26 4.21 2.26 2.20
CA ILE A 26 4.27 1.17 1.24
C ILE A 26 5.44 1.38 0.29
N GLU A 27 6.19 0.31 0.05
CA GLU A 27 7.27 0.32 -0.92
C GLU A 27 6.81 -0.33 -2.21
N LEU A 28 6.94 0.40 -3.30
CA LEU A 28 6.58 -0.08 -4.63
C LEU A 28 7.72 -0.90 -5.24
N ASP A 29 7.42 -1.63 -6.31
CA ASP A 29 8.41 -2.46 -7.00
C ASP A 29 9.60 -1.65 -7.49
N SER A 30 9.39 -0.38 -7.80
CA SER A 30 10.47 0.51 -8.24
C SER A 30 11.40 0.92 -7.10
N GLY A 31 11.06 0.56 -5.86
CA GLY A 31 11.80 1.01 -4.68
C GLY A 31 11.29 2.32 -4.12
N LYS A 32 10.35 2.96 -4.78
CA LYS A 32 9.76 4.19 -4.31
C LYS A 32 8.85 3.90 -3.11
N ARG A 33 8.92 4.76 -2.10
CA ARG A 33 8.08 4.65 -0.91
C ARG A 33 6.99 5.70 -0.96
N VAL A 34 5.77 5.27 -0.69
CA VAL A 34 4.61 6.15 -0.68
C VAL A 34 3.81 5.93 0.59
N LYS A 35 3.03 6.94 0.96
CA LYS A 35 2.13 6.85 2.10
C LYS A 35 0.71 6.79 1.57
N ALA A 36 -0.01 5.73 1.89
CA ALA A 36 -1.38 5.53 1.45
C ALA A 36 -2.32 5.67 2.64
N LYS A 37 -3.42 6.39 2.44
CA LYS A 37 -4.46 6.46 3.47
C LYS A 37 -5.15 5.11 3.58
N SER A 38 -5.52 4.71 4.80
CA SER A 38 -6.21 3.45 5.04
C SER A 38 -7.47 3.31 4.18
N SER A 39 -8.19 4.43 3.97
CA SER A 39 -9.40 4.41 3.16
C SER A 39 -9.13 4.11 1.68
N HIS A 40 -7.90 4.26 1.23
CA HIS A 40 -7.53 3.97 -0.16
C HIS A 40 -7.01 2.54 -0.33
N ILE A 41 -6.77 1.83 0.75
CA ILE A 41 -6.31 0.45 0.67
C ILE A 41 -7.51 -0.45 0.42
N VAL A 42 -7.48 -1.16 -0.70
CA VAL A 42 -8.59 -2.00 -1.13
C VAL A 42 -8.46 -3.40 -0.56
N LEU A 43 -7.23 -3.91 -0.48
CA LEU A 43 -6.98 -5.28 -0.08
C LEU A 43 -5.60 -5.40 0.53
N GLN A 44 -5.47 -6.17 1.59
CA GLN A 44 -4.18 -6.55 2.15
C GLN A 44 -4.03 -8.06 2.05
N PHE A 45 -2.82 -8.53 1.73
CA PHE A 45 -2.60 -9.95 1.52
C PHE A 45 -1.14 -10.31 1.79
N ASP A 46 -0.93 -11.58 2.09
CA ASP A 46 0.41 -12.13 2.22
C ASP A 46 0.80 -12.79 0.92
N LYS A 47 2.02 -12.48 0.46
CA LYS A 47 2.54 -13.10 -0.74
C LYS A 47 3.33 -14.33 -0.34
N PRO A 48 3.09 -15.48 -0.98
CA PRO A 48 3.82 -16.70 -0.67
C PRO A 48 5.31 -16.58 -0.92
#